data_7673b36d2e60e1879d9c21f2891c4884
#
_entry.id   7673b36d2e60e1879d9c21f2891c4884
#
_cell.length_a   1.000
_cell.length_b   1.000
_cell.length_c   1.000
_cell.angle_alpha   90.00
_cell.angle_beta   90.00
_cell.angle_gamma   90.00
#
_symmetry.space_group_name_H-M   'P 1'
#
loop_
_entity.id
_entity.type
_entity.pdbx_description
1 polymer ?
#
loop_
_entity_poly.entity_id
_entity_poly.type
_entity_poly.pdbx_seq_one_letter_code
_entity_poly.pdbx_strand_id
1 'polypeptide(L)'
;MTNRFFSSRVIVIQNLYSKSTNPEVKLDYKKSQFKKFIKDVTEGTLEREELINQTITDHLGNDIDLKKTDKILKIIVQAAVFELLYKHNNSIKVIIVEYLKAAEFFLEKSKVKYLNAILDKISR
;
A
#
# COMPACT_ATOMS: atom_id res chain seq x y z
N MET A 1 17.32 -4.91 19.05
CA MET A 1 16.40 -5.90 18.50
C MET A 1 15.31 -5.22 17.68
N THR A 2 15.18 -5.62 16.44
CA THR A 2 14.19 -5.02 15.58
C THR A 2 12.82 -5.64 15.85
N ASN A 3 11.86 -4.80 16.21
CA ASN A 3 10.47 -5.26 16.36
C ASN A 3 9.87 -5.43 14.95
N ARG A 4 9.82 -6.66 14.47
CA ARG A 4 9.32 -6.95 13.12
C ARG A 4 7.82 -6.62 12.94
N PHE A 5 7.09 -6.46 14.05
CA PHE A 5 5.68 -6.04 13.98
C PHE A 5 5.55 -4.53 13.87
N PHE A 6 6.64 -3.82 14.08
CA PHE A 6 6.65 -2.38 13.94
C PHE A 6 7.19 -2.02 12.55
N SER A 7 6.27 -1.94 11.62
CA SER A 7 6.56 -1.46 10.27
C SER A 7 5.55 -0.38 9.95
N SER A 8 6.05 0.78 9.53
CA SER A 8 5.18 1.88 9.14
C SER A 8 4.19 1.45 8.07
N ARG A 9 4.63 0.66 7.11
CA ARG A 9 3.78 0.24 6.00
C ARG A 9 2.76 -0.82 6.41
N VAL A 10 3.10 -1.68 7.38
CA VAL A 10 2.11 -2.60 7.97
C VAL A 10 0.98 -1.81 8.60
N ILE A 11 1.33 -0.75 9.35
CA ILE A 11 0.32 0.10 10.00
C ILE A 11 -0.53 0.83 8.96
N VAL A 12 0.09 1.33 7.88
CA VAL A 12 -0.65 1.95 6.78
C VAL A 12 -1.68 0.98 6.20
N ILE A 13 -1.25 -0.25 5.93
CA ILE A 13 -2.14 -1.28 5.38
C ILE A 13 -3.30 -1.57 6.33
N GLN A 14 -3.01 -1.72 7.63
CA GLN A 14 -4.05 -1.95 8.64
C GLN A 14 -5.04 -0.79 8.69
N ASN A 15 -4.55 0.45 8.63
CA ASN A 15 -5.40 1.62 8.64
C ASN A 15 -6.32 1.68 7.41
N LEU A 16 -5.76 1.40 6.24
CA LEU A 16 -6.53 1.40 5.01
C LEU A 16 -7.58 0.30 5.01
N TYR A 17 -7.23 -0.87 5.53
CA TYR A 17 -8.19 -1.97 5.67
C TYR A 17 -9.31 -1.59 6.61
N SER A 18 -8.98 -0.98 7.75
CA SER A 18 -9.97 -0.53 8.73
C SER A 18 -10.96 0.45 8.11
N LYS A 19 -10.47 1.43 7.35
CA LYS A 19 -11.32 2.40 6.65
C LYS A 19 -12.18 1.74 5.57
N SER A 20 -11.65 0.74 4.88
CA SER A 20 -12.40 0.05 3.83
C SER A 20 -13.55 -0.78 4.40
N THR A 21 -13.37 -1.27 5.62
CA THR A 21 -14.39 -2.07 6.31
C THR A 21 -15.43 -1.19 6.99
N ASN A 22 -14.97 -0.08 7.57
CA ASN A 22 -15.84 0.87 8.26
C ASN A 22 -15.42 2.30 7.91
N PRO A 23 -16.01 2.92 6.86
CA PRO A 23 -15.64 4.28 6.44
C PRO A 23 -15.78 5.34 7.51
N GLU A 24 -16.61 5.08 8.53
CA GLU A 24 -16.84 6.04 9.62
C GLU A 24 -15.80 5.95 10.73
N VAL A 25 -14.91 4.94 10.69
CA VAL A 25 -13.92 4.77 11.74
C VAL A 25 -12.98 5.97 11.77
N LYS A 26 -12.65 6.43 12.98
CA LYS A 26 -11.65 7.47 13.18
C LYS A 26 -10.32 6.80 13.46
N LEU A 27 -9.34 7.05 12.61
CA LEU A 27 -8.00 6.47 12.77
C LEU A 27 -7.25 7.21 13.87
N ASP A 28 -6.64 6.45 14.78
CA ASP A 28 -5.83 6.99 15.86
C ASP A 28 -4.36 6.77 15.53
N TYR A 29 -3.67 7.85 15.20
CA TYR A 29 -2.24 7.78 14.84
C TYR A 29 -1.40 7.91 16.11
N LYS A 30 -0.83 6.79 16.54
CA LYS A 30 -0.02 6.76 17.75
C LYS A 30 1.23 7.60 17.63
N LYS A 31 1.60 8.27 18.71
CA LYS A 31 2.79 9.09 18.75
C LYS A 31 4.04 8.23 18.54
N SER A 32 4.82 8.57 17.51
CA SER A 32 6.08 7.91 17.20
C SER A 32 6.84 8.77 16.20
N GLN A 33 8.11 8.41 15.95
CA GLN A 33 8.90 9.11 14.94
C GLN A 33 8.34 8.91 13.53
N PHE A 34 7.51 7.89 13.33
CA PHE A 34 6.93 7.58 12.01
C PHE A 34 5.49 8.04 11.87
N LYS A 35 4.95 8.73 12.86
CA LYS A 35 3.54 9.17 12.85
C LYS A 35 3.21 9.98 11.60
N LYS A 36 4.05 10.94 11.25
CA LYS A 36 3.79 11.79 10.09
C LYS A 36 3.78 10.97 8.80
N PHE A 37 4.75 10.08 8.64
CA PHE A 37 4.80 9.22 7.47
C PHE A 37 3.55 8.35 7.35
N ILE A 38 3.18 7.69 8.44
CA ILE A 38 2.01 6.80 8.47
C ILE A 38 0.74 7.58 8.11
N LYS A 39 0.57 8.74 8.70
CA LYS A 39 -0.59 9.58 8.45
C LYS A 39 -0.61 10.08 7.00
N ASP A 40 0.52 10.57 6.50
CA ASP A 40 0.62 11.11 5.15
C ASP A 40 0.28 10.04 4.10
N VAL A 41 0.82 8.83 4.25
CA VAL A 41 0.57 7.76 3.29
C VAL A 41 -0.86 7.23 3.40
N THR A 42 -1.35 7.04 4.63
CA THR A 42 -2.72 6.57 4.83
C THR A 42 -3.73 7.55 4.22
N GLU A 43 -3.65 8.80 4.62
CA GLU A 43 -4.63 9.80 4.19
C GLU A 43 -4.44 10.18 2.73
N GLY A 44 -3.19 10.24 2.27
CA GLY A 44 -2.92 10.52 0.87
C GLY A 44 -3.48 9.45 -0.07
N THR A 45 -3.37 8.19 0.32
CA THR A 45 -3.93 7.09 -0.45
C THR A 45 -5.46 7.19 -0.52
N LEU A 46 -6.10 7.49 0.62
CA LEU A 46 -7.54 7.64 0.66
C LEU A 46 -8.01 8.82 -0.19
N GLU A 47 -7.34 9.96 -0.09
CA GLU A 47 -7.71 11.16 -0.82
C GLU A 47 -7.56 11.01 -2.33
N ARG A 48 -6.60 10.19 -2.79
CA ARG A 48 -6.28 10.02 -4.20
C ARG A 48 -6.72 8.68 -4.76
N GLU A 49 -7.66 8.03 -4.11
CA GLU A 49 -8.07 6.68 -4.50
C GLU A 49 -8.45 6.56 -5.97
N GLU A 50 -9.23 7.50 -6.50
CA GLU A 50 -9.66 7.45 -7.90
C GLU A 50 -8.48 7.59 -8.85
N LEU A 51 -7.59 8.54 -8.60
CA LEU A 51 -6.40 8.73 -9.42
C LEU A 51 -5.46 7.53 -9.36
N ILE A 52 -5.30 6.98 -8.17
CA ILE A 52 -4.47 5.79 -7.97
C ILE A 52 -5.03 4.60 -8.75
N ASN A 53 -6.33 4.36 -8.62
CA ASN A 53 -6.99 3.28 -9.34
C ASN A 53 -6.88 3.46 -10.87
N GLN A 54 -7.00 4.69 -11.34
CA GLN A 54 -6.84 4.98 -12.76
C GLN A 54 -5.40 4.69 -13.22
N THR A 55 -4.42 5.06 -12.42
CA THR A 55 -3.02 4.76 -12.71
C THR A 55 -2.78 3.26 -12.79
N ILE A 56 -3.32 2.51 -11.86
CA ILE A 56 -3.20 1.05 -11.85
C ILE A 56 -3.80 0.47 -13.14
N THR A 57 -5.00 0.90 -13.49
CA THR A 57 -5.68 0.44 -14.69
C THR A 57 -4.89 0.79 -15.95
N ASP A 58 -4.37 2.01 -16.02
CA ASP A 58 -3.61 2.48 -17.18
C ASP A 58 -2.33 1.67 -17.39
N HIS A 59 -1.67 1.26 -16.31
CA HIS A 59 -0.42 0.51 -16.41
C HIS A 59 -0.62 -0.98 -16.61
N LEU A 60 -1.66 -1.55 -16.02
CA LEU A 60 -1.87 -2.99 -16.01
C LEU A 60 -2.93 -3.46 -17.00
N GLY A 61 -3.82 -2.57 -17.41
CA GLY A 61 -4.87 -2.90 -18.36
C GLY A 61 -5.69 -4.09 -17.92
N ASN A 62 -5.75 -5.13 -18.74
CA ASN A 62 -6.51 -6.34 -18.44
C ASN A 62 -5.78 -7.32 -17.53
N ASP A 63 -4.54 -7.04 -17.17
CA ASP A 63 -3.75 -7.93 -16.31
C ASP A 63 -4.27 -7.97 -14.87
N ILE A 64 -5.04 -6.97 -14.47
CA ILE A 64 -5.63 -6.92 -13.15
C ILE A 64 -7.04 -6.34 -13.22
N ASP A 65 -7.96 -6.98 -12.49
CA ASP A 65 -9.31 -6.46 -12.31
C ASP A 65 -9.45 -6.07 -10.83
N LEU A 66 -9.44 -4.78 -10.56
CA LEU A 66 -9.50 -4.26 -9.20
C LEU A 66 -10.75 -4.71 -8.45
N LYS A 67 -11.86 -4.96 -9.15
CA LYS A 67 -13.10 -5.40 -8.52
C LYS A 67 -13.02 -6.84 -8.05
N LYS A 68 -12.22 -7.66 -8.72
CA LYS A 68 -12.04 -9.08 -8.41
C LYS A 68 -10.77 -9.36 -7.62
N THR A 69 -9.94 -8.34 -7.44
CA THR A 69 -8.69 -8.49 -6.73
C THR A 69 -8.93 -8.61 -5.23
N ASP A 70 -8.17 -9.48 -4.57
CA ASP A 70 -8.17 -9.61 -3.13
C ASP A 70 -8.05 -8.21 -2.48
N LYS A 71 -8.90 -7.93 -1.50
CA LYS A 71 -9.00 -6.62 -0.87
C LYS A 71 -7.69 -6.14 -0.27
N ILE A 72 -7.00 -7.03 0.44
CA ILE A 72 -5.71 -6.69 1.06
C ILE A 72 -4.67 -6.40 -0.03
N LEU A 73 -4.61 -7.25 -1.05
CA LEU A 73 -3.68 -7.04 -2.16
C LEU A 73 -3.94 -5.69 -2.85
N LYS A 74 -5.20 -5.38 -3.10
CA LYS A 74 -5.59 -4.11 -3.69
C LYS A 74 -5.12 -2.92 -2.84
N ILE A 75 -5.33 -2.99 -1.54
CA ILE A 75 -4.93 -1.94 -0.60
C ILE A 75 -3.41 -1.75 -0.64
N ILE A 76 -2.65 -2.83 -0.65
CA ILE A 76 -1.18 -2.76 -0.70
C ILE A 76 -0.72 -2.09 -1.99
N VAL A 77 -1.31 -2.47 -3.13
CA VAL A 77 -0.98 -1.86 -4.42
C VAL A 77 -1.29 -0.36 -4.39
N GLN A 78 -2.45 0.02 -3.86
CA GLN A 78 -2.84 1.43 -3.78
C GLN A 78 -1.86 2.25 -2.95
N ALA A 79 -1.47 1.75 -1.77
CA ALA A 79 -0.52 2.46 -0.91
C ALA A 79 0.85 2.58 -1.55
N ALA A 80 1.33 1.51 -2.19
CA ALA A 80 2.61 1.52 -2.89
C ALA A 80 2.60 2.51 -4.05
N VAL A 81 1.53 2.55 -4.82
CA VAL A 81 1.38 3.49 -5.93
C VAL A 81 1.39 4.93 -5.42
N PHE A 82 0.73 5.18 -4.29
CA PHE A 82 0.78 6.51 -3.69
C PHE A 82 2.22 6.95 -3.41
N GLU A 83 3.02 6.09 -2.78
CA GLU A 83 4.41 6.43 -2.50
C GLU A 83 5.23 6.61 -3.77
N LEU A 84 5.02 5.74 -4.76
CA LEU A 84 5.76 5.80 -6.02
C LEU A 84 5.50 7.10 -6.79
N LEU A 85 4.27 7.60 -6.74
CA LEU A 85 3.87 8.77 -7.53
C LEU A 85 3.94 10.08 -6.77
N TYR A 86 3.65 10.07 -5.49
CA TYR A 86 3.44 11.31 -4.75
C TYR A 86 4.42 11.53 -3.60
N LYS A 87 5.19 10.52 -3.22
CA LYS A 87 6.11 10.64 -2.10
C LYS A 87 7.50 10.17 -2.52
N HIS A 88 8.37 11.11 -2.84
CA HIS A 88 9.67 10.81 -3.45
C HIS A 88 10.82 10.76 -2.44
N ASN A 89 10.55 10.39 -1.19
CA ASN A 89 11.56 10.31 -0.14
C ASN A 89 12.45 9.07 -0.24
N ASN A 90 11.97 8.06 -0.96
CA ASN A 90 12.68 6.79 -1.11
C ASN A 90 12.77 6.42 -2.59
N SER A 91 13.77 5.61 -2.93
CA SER A 91 13.89 5.12 -4.30
C SER A 91 12.75 4.12 -4.60
N ILE A 92 12.48 3.93 -5.90
CA ILE A 92 11.48 2.97 -6.36
C ILE A 92 11.77 1.59 -5.78
N LYS A 93 13.03 1.16 -5.83
CA LYS A 93 13.44 -0.16 -5.34
C LYS A 93 13.15 -0.32 -3.84
N VAL A 94 13.46 0.70 -3.05
CA VAL A 94 13.20 0.68 -1.60
C VAL A 94 11.71 0.58 -1.32
N ILE A 95 10.91 1.37 -2.02
CA ILE A 95 9.45 1.35 -1.83
C ILE A 95 8.89 -0.04 -2.11
N ILE A 96 9.28 -0.64 -3.23
CA ILE A 96 8.80 -1.98 -3.60
C ILE A 96 9.21 -3.01 -2.55
N VAL A 97 10.49 -3.03 -2.17
CA VAL A 97 10.99 -3.99 -1.17
C VAL A 97 10.24 -3.85 0.15
N GLU A 98 10.00 -2.62 0.59
CA GLU A 98 9.31 -2.40 1.87
C GLU A 98 7.86 -2.87 1.83
N TYR A 99 7.15 -2.68 0.70
CA TYR A 99 5.79 -3.18 0.58
C TYR A 99 5.73 -4.70 0.46
N LEU A 100 6.74 -5.32 -0.18
CA LEU A 100 6.80 -6.78 -0.22
C LEU A 100 7.02 -7.36 1.18
N LYS A 101 7.89 -6.75 1.98
CA LYS A 101 8.09 -7.16 3.37
C LYS A 101 6.82 -7.02 4.20
N ALA A 102 6.13 -5.88 4.07
CA ALA A 102 4.88 -5.65 4.78
C ALA A 102 3.81 -6.66 4.35
N ALA A 103 3.76 -6.98 3.07
CA ALA A 103 2.78 -7.91 2.53
C ALA A 103 2.89 -9.31 3.12
N GLU A 104 4.09 -9.71 3.55
CA GLU A 104 4.31 -11.03 4.15
C GLU A 104 3.49 -11.23 5.44
N PHE A 105 3.07 -10.15 6.09
CA PHE A 105 2.22 -10.23 7.28
C PHE A 105 0.76 -10.55 6.93
N PHE A 106 0.36 -10.36 5.68
CA PHE A 106 -1.04 -10.45 5.29
C PHE A 106 -1.31 -11.47 4.19
N LEU A 107 -0.33 -11.77 3.36
CA LEU A 107 -0.51 -12.55 2.14
C LEU A 107 0.40 -13.77 2.12
N GLU A 108 -0.09 -14.84 1.48
CA GLU A 108 0.74 -16.02 1.22
C GLU A 108 1.75 -15.74 0.11
N LYS A 109 2.76 -16.59 0.02
CA LYS A 109 3.90 -16.41 -0.90
C LYS A 109 3.50 -16.19 -2.35
N SER A 110 2.51 -16.92 -2.84
CA SER A 110 2.08 -16.78 -4.23
C SER A 110 1.54 -15.39 -4.51
N LYS A 111 0.81 -14.81 -3.56
CA LYS A 111 0.28 -13.46 -3.70
C LYS A 111 1.37 -12.39 -3.56
N VAL A 112 2.38 -12.65 -2.73
CA VAL A 112 3.52 -11.73 -2.63
C VAL A 112 4.29 -11.70 -3.94
N LYS A 113 4.49 -12.84 -4.60
CA LYS A 113 5.12 -12.89 -5.92
C LYS A 113 4.31 -12.12 -6.96
N TYR A 114 3.00 -12.28 -6.92
CA TYR A 114 2.11 -11.56 -7.83
C TYR A 114 2.20 -10.05 -7.58
N LEU A 115 2.20 -9.65 -6.31
CA LEU A 115 2.37 -8.25 -5.94
C LEU A 115 3.68 -7.68 -6.49
N ASN A 116 4.77 -8.43 -6.38
CA ASN A 116 6.06 -8.00 -6.90
C ASN A 116 5.98 -7.72 -8.41
N ALA A 117 5.35 -8.63 -9.15
CA ALA A 117 5.19 -8.45 -10.60
C ALA A 117 4.36 -7.22 -10.93
N ILE A 118 3.29 -6.97 -10.16
CA ILE A 118 2.43 -5.80 -10.34
C ILE A 118 3.22 -4.51 -10.09
N LEU A 119 3.93 -4.44 -8.96
CA LEU A 119 4.66 -3.23 -8.59
C LEU A 119 5.82 -2.96 -9.55
N ASP A 120 6.49 -4.00 -10.01
CA ASP A 120 7.56 -3.86 -11.01
C ASP A 120 7.00 -3.25 -12.30
N LYS A 121 5.86 -3.74 -12.75
CA LYS A 121 5.24 -3.25 -13.98
C LYS A 121 4.80 -1.79 -13.86
N ILE A 122 4.20 -1.43 -12.73
CA ILE A 122 3.76 -0.05 -12.50
C ILE A 122 4.94 0.91 -12.43
N SER A 123 6.05 0.48 -11.88
CA SER A 123 7.22 1.34 -11.67
C SER A 123 8.04 1.62 -12.93
N ARG A 124 7.77 0.95 -14.01
CA ARG A 124 8.51 1.11 -15.28
C ARG A 124 8.16 2.37 -16.06
#